data_171f6c932efc4caa12a72caf3fd8397c
#
_entry.id   171f6c932efc4caa12a72caf3fd8397c
#
_cell.length_a   1.000
_cell.length_b   1.000
_cell.length_c   1.000
_cell.angle_alpha   90.00
_cell.angle_beta   90.00
_cell.angle_gamma   90.00
#
_symmetry.space_group_name_H-M   'P 1'
#
loop_
_entity.id
_entity.type
_entity.pdbx_description
1 polymer ?
#
loop_
_entity_poly.entity_id
_entity_poly.type
_entity_poly.pdbx_seq_one_letter_code
_entity_poly.pdbx_strand_id
1 'polypeptide(L)'
;CLLVANAIHRCSIGDRTAGLRMEDDGGLVIRIQAEDPGPGHNWLPAPPGDLFYVVLRLYQPRPEHLAFRDAMRRFVAREISPHVDAWDEAESFPVALYRKAAEIGLLGLGFPEAFGGNDGDLFMTIIAAHELARCGAGGVLASLLSHTIGCPPIVNVGSEALKQRVLPPVLRGEKISALGITEPSGGSDVANLKTTARRDGDHYVVNGSKTFITSGMRADFYTVAVRTGGPGPGGVSLLLIEKGTPGFTQTPLRKMGWWCSDTAALYFDHCRVPVENLVGVENQGFKAIMKNFNRERIFLAAGANGFARVCLDEALAWSREREMFGGKLIDQQVTRHKLADMAMRVEATQAMLELLAWRVEQGDTPVGEICLLKNQATQTMAYCASEAVQLHGGAGFMRGVKVERIYREVKVNAIGGGAEEVMRDLAARQLGFYA
;
A
#
# COMPACT_ATOMS: atom_id res chain seq x y z
N CYS A 1 -29.30 9.20 0.52
CA CYS A 1 -29.57 10.64 0.69
C CYS A 1 -30.83 10.99 -0.06
N LEU A 2 -31.89 11.40 0.64
CA LEU A 2 -33.06 12.04 -0.01
C LEU A 2 -32.59 13.43 -0.43
N LEU A 3 -32.44 13.66 -1.73
CA LEU A 3 -32.17 14.98 -2.27
C LEU A 3 -33.45 15.81 -2.18
N VAL A 4 -33.40 16.89 -1.43
CA VAL A 4 -34.55 17.81 -1.31
C VAL A 4 -34.61 18.63 -2.59
N ALA A 5 -35.82 18.71 -3.17
CA ALA A 5 -36.07 19.59 -4.32
C ALA A 5 -35.85 21.06 -3.90
N ASN A 6 -35.09 21.80 -4.69
CA ASN A 6 -34.82 23.22 -4.46
C ASN A 6 -34.94 24.02 -5.75
N ALA A 7 -35.06 25.34 -5.62
CA ALA A 7 -35.38 26.23 -6.73
C ALA A 7 -34.35 26.23 -7.89
N ILE A 8 -33.12 25.86 -7.60
CA ILE A 8 -32.05 25.82 -8.62
C ILE A 8 -31.56 24.39 -8.96
N HIS A 9 -32.27 23.38 -8.45
CA HIS A 9 -31.91 21.95 -8.65
C HIS A 9 -30.45 21.60 -8.32
N ARG A 10 -29.84 22.34 -7.38
CA ARG A 10 -28.47 22.18 -6.97
C ARG A 10 -28.41 21.57 -5.58
N CYS A 11 -27.90 20.35 -5.48
CA CYS A 11 -27.74 19.63 -4.20
C CYS A 11 -26.25 19.48 -3.79
N SER A 12 -25.34 19.97 -4.62
CA SER A 12 -23.89 19.96 -4.33
C SER A 12 -23.18 21.11 -5.05
N ILE A 13 -22.09 21.55 -4.47
CA ILE A 13 -21.11 22.45 -5.11
C ILE A 13 -19.77 21.73 -5.09
N GLY A 14 -19.07 21.72 -6.22
CA GLY A 14 -17.74 21.14 -6.36
C GLY A 14 -16.88 21.95 -7.34
N ASP A 15 -15.63 21.57 -7.50
CA ASP A 15 -14.62 22.23 -8.35
C ASP A 15 -15.05 22.41 -9.82
N ARG A 16 -15.99 21.58 -10.29
CA ARG A 16 -16.58 21.65 -11.65
C ARG A 16 -17.87 22.44 -11.73
N THR A 17 -18.29 23.05 -10.64
CA THR A 17 -19.49 23.88 -10.63
C THR A 17 -19.22 25.18 -11.38
N ALA A 18 -19.92 25.40 -12.50
CA ALA A 18 -19.76 26.62 -13.29
C ALA A 18 -20.10 27.86 -12.46
N GLY A 19 -19.28 28.91 -12.60
CA GLY A 19 -19.51 30.22 -11.96
C GLY A 19 -19.14 30.27 -10.46
N LEU A 20 -18.34 29.31 -9.95
CA LEU A 20 -17.77 29.44 -8.61
C LEU A 20 -16.91 30.69 -8.50
N ARG A 21 -17.06 31.39 -7.41
CA ARG A 21 -16.28 32.59 -7.05
C ARG A 21 -15.34 32.27 -5.91
N MET A 22 -14.07 32.55 -6.12
CA MET A 22 -13.04 32.48 -5.08
C MET A 22 -12.91 33.84 -4.42
N GLU A 23 -12.60 33.88 -3.14
CA GLU A 23 -12.22 35.07 -2.41
C GLU A 23 -10.81 35.53 -2.85
N ASP A 24 -10.45 36.79 -2.56
CA ASP A 24 -9.16 37.37 -2.95
C ASP A 24 -7.95 36.63 -2.35
N ASP A 25 -8.14 35.96 -1.23
CA ASP A 25 -7.11 35.11 -0.57
C ASP A 25 -7.03 33.68 -1.13
N GLY A 26 -7.82 33.37 -2.18
CA GLY A 26 -7.96 32.05 -2.75
C GLY A 26 -8.90 31.12 -1.99
N GLY A 27 -9.58 31.60 -0.97
CA GLY A 27 -10.60 30.88 -0.23
C GLY A 27 -11.89 30.69 -1.02
N LEU A 28 -12.68 29.68 -0.66
CA LEU A 28 -14.01 29.44 -1.21
C LEU A 28 -15.06 29.52 -0.09
N VAL A 29 -15.89 30.54 -0.13
CA VAL A 29 -17.05 30.65 0.77
C VAL A 29 -18.30 30.15 0.10
N ILE A 30 -18.98 29.20 0.73
CA ILE A 30 -20.25 28.63 0.29
C ILE A 30 -21.31 29.00 1.34
N ARG A 31 -22.32 29.73 0.96
CA ARG A 31 -23.48 30.02 1.83
C ARG A 31 -24.51 28.91 1.74
N ILE A 32 -24.81 28.28 2.88
CA ILE A 32 -25.80 27.20 2.96
C ILE A 32 -27.01 27.76 3.72
N GLN A 33 -28.04 28.09 2.99
CA GLN A 33 -29.25 28.71 3.52
C GLN A 33 -30.46 28.47 2.61
N ALA A 34 -31.69 28.63 3.15
CA ALA A 34 -32.91 28.40 2.40
C ALA A 34 -33.15 29.46 1.33
N GLU A 35 -32.83 30.72 1.61
CA GLU A 35 -33.05 31.85 0.71
C GLU A 35 -31.81 32.15 -0.12
N ASP A 36 -32.02 32.56 -1.37
CA ASP A 36 -30.94 32.98 -2.26
C ASP A 36 -30.23 34.23 -1.71
N PRO A 37 -28.92 34.18 -1.44
CA PRO A 37 -28.16 35.34 -0.93
C PRO A 37 -27.90 36.42 -1.99
N GLY A 38 -28.36 36.19 -3.22
CA GLY A 38 -28.21 37.11 -4.34
C GLY A 38 -26.94 36.89 -5.18
N PRO A 39 -26.80 37.67 -6.25
CA PRO A 39 -25.66 37.52 -7.16
C PRO A 39 -24.34 37.90 -6.46
N GLY A 40 -23.36 37.08 -6.66
CA GLY A 40 -22.02 37.27 -6.07
C GLY A 40 -21.64 36.26 -5.00
N HIS A 41 -22.55 35.39 -4.61
CA HIS A 41 -22.27 34.36 -3.61
C HIS A 41 -22.34 32.95 -4.20
N ASN A 42 -21.46 32.06 -3.71
CA ASN A 42 -21.62 30.64 -3.94
C ASN A 42 -22.68 30.11 -2.97
N TRP A 43 -23.82 29.71 -3.50
CA TRP A 43 -24.96 29.31 -2.70
C TRP A 43 -25.33 27.85 -2.91
N LEU A 44 -25.57 27.16 -1.79
CA LEU A 44 -26.14 25.81 -1.75
C LEU A 44 -27.45 25.87 -0.97
N PRO A 45 -28.61 25.67 -1.62
CA PRO A 45 -29.91 25.71 -0.95
C PRO A 45 -30.01 24.63 0.13
N ALA A 46 -30.53 25.02 1.30
CA ALA A 46 -30.85 24.12 2.42
C ALA A 46 -32.37 24.20 2.74
N PRO A 47 -33.00 23.12 3.23
CA PRO A 47 -34.39 23.15 3.62
C PRO A 47 -34.60 24.10 4.81
N PRO A 48 -35.62 24.94 4.82
CA PRO A 48 -35.91 25.81 5.93
C PRO A 48 -36.46 25.01 7.13
N GLY A 49 -35.85 25.20 8.30
CA GLY A 49 -36.34 24.61 9.55
C GLY A 49 -36.01 23.15 9.81
N ASP A 50 -35.38 22.45 8.89
CA ASP A 50 -35.01 21.07 9.04
C ASP A 50 -33.50 20.89 9.40
N LEU A 51 -33.18 19.79 10.08
CA LEU A 51 -31.81 19.37 10.26
C LEU A 51 -31.24 18.82 8.95
N PHE A 52 -30.04 19.27 8.57
CA PHE A 52 -29.31 18.75 7.40
C PHE A 52 -27.86 18.50 7.74
N TYR A 53 -27.25 17.55 7.02
CA TYR A 53 -25.83 17.25 7.13
C TYR A 53 -25.08 17.95 6.01
N VAL A 54 -24.05 18.70 6.39
CA VAL A 54 -23.08 19.22 5.42
C VAL A 54 -21.96 18.22 5.31
N VAL A 55 -21.81 17.60 4.15
CA VAL A 55 -20.64 16.79 3.82
C VAL A 55 -19.73 17.66 2.97
N LEU A 56 -18.71 18.24 3.59
CA LEU A 56 -17.66 18.95 2.89
C LEU A 56 -16.60 17.92 2.44
N ARG A 57 -16.55 17.63 1.14
CA ARG A 57 -15.47 16.86 0.53
C ARG A 57 -14.53 17.84 -0.14
N LEU A 58 -13.51 18.27 0.57
CA LEU A 58 -12.43 19.07 0.02
C LEU A 58 -11.38 18.12 -0.58
N TYR A 59 -11.58 17.72 -1.82
CA TYR A 59 -10.56 17.03 -2.64
C TYR A 59 -10.00 18.02 -3.65
N GLN A 60 -9.20 18.98 -3.18
CA GLN A 60 -8.35 19.72 -4.08
C GLN A 60 -6.96 19.09 -4.01
N PRO A 61 -6.62 18.20 -4.98
CA PRO A 61 -5.26 17.68 -5.06
C PRO A 61 -4.34 18.88 -5.33
N ARG A 62 -3.29 19.01 -4.53
CA ARG A 62 -2.27 20.01 -4.77
C ARG A 62 -1.66 19.83 -6.17
N PRO A 63 -1.18 20.90 -6.83
CA PRO A 63 -0.56 20.76 -8.15
C PRO A 63 0.54 19.72 -8.21
N GLU A 64 1.34 19.58 -7.15
CA GLU A 64 2.39 18.57 -7.02
C GLU A 64 1.85 17.14 -7.01
N HIS A 65 0.68 16.88 -6.38
CA HIS A 65 0.01 15.57 -6.42
C HIS A 65 -0.44 15.21 -7.84
N LEU A 66 -0.99 16.19 -8.59
CA LEU A 66 -1.39 15.97 -9.97
C LEU A 66 -0.19 15.70 -10.87
N ALA A 67 0.87 16.48 -10.74
CA ALA A 67 2.10 16.29 -11.51
C ALA A 67 2.73 14.92 -11.23
N PHE A 68 2.80 14.52 -9.96
CA PHE A 68 3.31 13.21 -9.55
C PHE A 68 2.44 12.07 -10.08
N ARG A 69 1.11 12.17 -9.96
CA ARG A 69 0.18 11.18 -10.53
C ARG A 69 0.40 11.00 -12.02
N ASP A 70 0.54 12.10 -12.78
CA ASP A 70 0.71 12.04 -14.22
C ASP A 70 2.08 11.46 -14.60
N ALA A 71 3.12 11.73 -13.83
CA ALA A 71 4.44 11.10 -13.97
C ALA A 71 4.37 9.60 -13.73
N MET A 72 3.74 9.17 -12.62
CA MET A 72 3.52 7.77 -12.28
C MET A 72 2.72 7.04 -13.35
N ARG A 73 1.64 7.65 -13.85
CA ARG A 73 0.81 7.07 -14.92
C ARG A 73 1.59 6.83 -16.20
N ARG A 74 2.40 7.81 -16.62
CA ARG A 74 3.27 7.66 -17.81
C ARG A 74 4.32 6.58 -17.58
N PHE A 75 4.93 6.52 -16.39
CA PHE A 75 5.90 5.50 -16.04
C PHE A 75 5.30 4.10 -16.12
N VAL A 76 4.15 3.87 -15.48
CA VAL A 76 3.46 2.57 -15.50
C VAL A 76 3.06 2.18 -16.91
N ALA A 77 2.49 3.10 -17.69
CA ALA A 77 2.05 2.83 -19.05
C ALA A 77 3.20 2.48 -19.99
N ARG A 78 4.39 3.07 -19.81
CA ARG A 78 5.54 2.89 -20.69
C ARG A 78 6.48 1.78 -20.25
N GLU A 79 6.79 1.71 -18.95
CA GLU A 79 7.87 0.87 -18.45
C GLU A 79 7.38 -0.43 -17.77
N ILE A 80 6.09 -0.54 -17.45
CA ILE A 80 5.55 -1.69 -16.72
C ILE A 80 4.47 -2.43 -17.52
N SER A 81 3.37 -1.76 -17.84
CA SER A 81 2.19 -2.41 -18.41
C SER A 81 2.45 -3.24 -19.68
N PRO A 82 3.32 -2.82 -20.64
CA PRO A 82 3.60 -3.61 -21.83
C PRO A 82 4.36 -4.90 -21.56
N HIS A 83 4.97 -5.04 -20.40
CA HIS A 83 5.89 -6.13 -20.06
C HIS A 83 5.37 -7.09 -19.00
N VAL A 84 4.29 -6.71 -18.31
CA VAL A 84 3.79 -7.40 -17.12
C VAL A 84 3.51 -8.88 -17.36
N ASP A 85 2.89 -9.23 -18.49
CA ASP A 85 2.54 -10.63 -18.78
C ASP A 85 3.81 -11.49 -18.94
N ALA A 86 4.80 -10.98 -19.65
CA ALA A 86 6.09 -11.66 -19.81
C ALA A 86 6.84 -11.77 -18.48
N TRP A 87 6.77 -10.75 -17.61
CA TRP A 87 7.39 -10.78 -16.30
C TRP A 87 6.69 -11.74 -15.32
N ASP A 88 5.37 -11.83 -15.41
CA ASP A 88 4.61 -12.79 -14.59
C ASP A 88 4.96 -14.23 -14.98
N GLU A 89 5.03 -14.53 -16.29
CA GLU A 89 5.45 -15.85 -16.79
C GLU A 89 6.92 -16.19 -16.46
N ALA A 90 7.81 -15.20 -16.51
CA ALA A 90 9.22 -15.37 -16.17
C ALA A 90 9.50 -15.40 -14.65
N GLU A 91 8.48 -15.20 -13.83
CA GLU A 91 8.56 -15.07 -12.36
C GLU A 91 9.59 -14.02 -11.91
N SER A 92 9.80 -12.98 -12.72
CA SER A 92 10.79 -11.92 -12.46
C SER A 92 10.58 -10.69 -13.34
N PHE A 93 11.03 -9.52 -12.89
CA PHE A 93 11.17 -8.31 -13.70
C PHE A 93 12.62 -7.77 -13.62
N PRO A 94 13.08 -7.01 -14.65
CA PRO A 94 14.45 -6.53 -14.73
C PRO A 94 14.82 -5.60 -13.57
N VAL A 95 16.02 -5.76 -13.00
CA VAL A 95 16.57 -4.88 -11.96
C VAL A 95 16.67 -3.41 -12.43
N ALA A 96 16.86 -3.19 -13.74
CA ALA A 96 16.88 -1.84 -14.31
C ALA A 96 15.61 -1.01 -14.03
N LEU A 97 14.47 -1.66 -13.73
CA LEU A 97 13.23 -0.98 -13.36
C LEU A 97 13.37 -0.15 -12.08
N TYR A 98 14.23 -0.59 -11.12
CA TYR A 98 14.48 0.18 -9.90
C TYR A 98 15.12 1.54 -10.19
N ARG A 99 16.10 1.60 -11.10
CA ARG A 99 16.73 2.87 -11.51
C ARG A 99 15.72 3.80 -12.18
N LYS A 100 14.92 3.27 -13.10
CA LYS A 100 13.85 4.04 -13.76
C LYS A 100 12.80 4.56 -12.76
N ALA A 101 12.49 3.79 -11.74
CA ALA A 101 11.59 4.22 -10.66
C ALA A 101 12.23 5.31 -9.77
N ALA A 102 13.55 5.23 -9.54
CA ALA A 102 14.28 6.26 -8.81
C ALA A 102 14.33 7.58 -9.59
N GLU A 103 14.53 7.54 -10.92
CA GLU A 103 14.58 8.72 -11.80
C GLU A 103 13.31 9.57 -11.74
N ILE A 104 12.15 8.96 -11.51
CA ILE A 104 10.88 9.68 -11.32
C ILE A 104 10.57 10.03 -9.86
N GLY A 105 11.53 9.80 -8.94
CA GLY A 105 11.38 10.10 -7.53
C GLY A 105 10.58 9.06 -6.70
N LEU A 106 10.13 7.96 -7.31
CA LEU A 106 9.28 6.98 -6.63
C LEU A 106 9.99 6.29 -5.45
N LEU A 107 11.26 5.90 -5.61
CA LEU A 107 11.97 5.20 -4.54
C LEU A 107 12.35 6.11 -3.37
N GLY A 108 12.49 7.42 -3.62
CA GLY A 108 12.79 8.42 -2.61
C GLY A 108 11.59 8.92 -1.81
N LEU A 109 10.37 8.53 -2.20
CA LEU A 109 9.13 9.10 -1.68
C LEU A 109 8.99 8.89 -0.16
N GLY A 110 8.94 10.00 0.60
CA GLY A 110 8.81 10.00 2.06
C GLY A 110 10.09 9.61 2.81
N PHE A 111 11.23 9.52 2.12
CA PHE A 111 12.56 9.37 2.74
C PHE A 111 13.26 10.73 2.89
N PRO A 112 14.17 10.88 3.88
CA PRO A 112 14.85 12.15 4.11
C PRO A 112 15.72 12.58 2.91
N GLU A 113 15.66 13.86 2.53
CA GLU A 113 16.45 14.45 1.43
C GLU A 113 17.95 14.27 1.61
N ALA A 114 18.44 14.32 2.86
CA ALA A 114 19.87 14.12 3.19
C ALA A 114 20.43 12.77 2.69
N PHE A 115 19.59 11.80 2.37
CA PHE A 115 19.96 10.49 1.84
C PHE A 115 19.50 10.26 0.40
N GLY A 116 19.00 11.30 -0.29
CA GLY A 116 18.50 11.22 -1.65
C GLY A 116 17.01 10.88 -1.74
N GLY A 117 16.28 11.07 -0.65
CA GLY A 117 14.81 11.02 -0.64
C GLY A 117 14.17 12.31 -1.16
N ASN A 118 12.86 12.36 -1.13
CA ASN A 118 12.07 13.52 -1.45
C ASN A 118 10.90 13.68 -0.47
N ASP A 119 10.43 14.92 -0.31
CA ASP A 119 9.29 15.26 0.53
C ASP A 119 7.99 14.75 -0.10
N GLY A 120 7.58 13.54 0.29
CA GLY A 120 6.33 12.95 -0.12
C GLY A 120 5.42 12.69 1.06
N ASP A 121 4.17 13.16 0.95
CA ASP A 121 3.13 12.88 1.92
C ASP A 121 2.45 11.51 1.68
N LEU A 122 1.53 11.14 2.56
CA LEU A 122 0.76 9.90 2.41
C LEU A 122 -0.16 9.92 1.19
N PHE A 123 -0.61 11.08 0.73
CA PHE A 123 -1.43 11.17 -0.49
C PHE A 123 -0.60 10.82 -1.73
N MET A 124 0.67 11.25 -1.81
CA MET A 124 1.59 10.79 -2.87
C MET A 124 1.83 9.27 -2.78
N THR A 125 1.96 8.72 -1.58
CA THR A 125 2.06 7.26 -1.37
C THR A 125 0.82 6.53 -1.88
N ILE A 126 -0.39 7.04 -1.63
CA ILE A 126 -1.65 6.49 -2.15
C ILE A 126 -1.69 6.58 -3.67
N ILE A 127 -1.31 7.72 -4.25
CA ILE A 127 -1.22 7.92 -5.70
C ILE A 127 -0.27 6.89 -6.33
N ALA A 128 0.92 6.71 -5.75
CA ALA A 128 1.88 5.72 -6.23
C ALA A 128 1.30 4.30 -6.24
N ALA A 129 0.65 3.89 -5.14
CA ALA A 129 0.01 2.59 -5.03
C ALA A 129 -1.11 2.40 -6.08
N HIS A 130 -1.96 3.40 -6.28
CA HIS A 130 -3.06 3.35 -7.24
C HIS A 130 -2.58 3.30 -8.69
N GLU A 131 -1.61 4.15 -9.06
CA GLU A 131 -1.10 4.14 -10.43
C GLU A 131 -0.29 2.86 -10.74
N LEU A 132 0.49 2.34 -9.77
CA LEU A 132 1.15 1.04 -9.92
C LEU A 132 0.15 -0.12 -10.06
N ALA A 133 -0.97 -0.09 -9.32
CA ALA A 133 -2.00 -1.12 -9.42
C ALA A 133 -2.59 -1.25 -10.83
N ARG A 134 -2.55 -0.18 -11.65
CA ARG A 134 -3.08 -0.18 -13.03
C ARG A 134 -2.44 -1.22 -13.95
N CYS A 135 -1.22 -1.67 -13.65
CA CYS A 135 -0.58 -2.75 -14.40
C CYS A 135 -1.24 -4.13 -14.12
N GLY A 136 -2.05 -4.26 -13.09
CA GLY A 136 -2.72 -5.51 -12.72
C GLY A 136 -1.79 -6.58 -12.15
N ALA A 137 -0.61 -6.21 -11.62
CA ALA A 137 0.35 -7.15 -11.05
C ALA A 137 0.92 -6.64 -9.72
N GLY A 138 0.41 -7.18 -8.62
CA GLY A 138 0.83 -6.83 -7.26
C GLY A 138 2.27 -7.21 -6.96
N GLY A 139 2.81 -8.21 -7.66
CA GLY A 139 4.20 -8.61 -7.52
C GLY A 139 5.18 -7.49 -7.90
N VAL A 140 4.89 -6.70 -8.94
CA VAL A 140 5.71 -5.52 -9.29
C VAL A 140 5.71 -4.51 -8.16
N LEU A 141 4.52 -4.15 -7.66
CA LEU A 141 4.34 -3.21 -6.56
C LEU A 141 5.10 -3.67 -5.31
N ALA A 142 4.95 -4.95 -4.93
CA ALA A 142 5.56 -5.51 -3.73
C ALA A 142 7.09 -5.50 -3.79
N SER A 143 7.71 -5.97 -4.88
CA SER A 143 9.17 -6.02 -4.97
C SER A 143 9.79 -4.67 -5.27
N LEU A 144 9.23 -3.87 -6.17
CA LEU A 144 9.78 -2.55 -6.53
C LEU A 144 9.85 -1.62 -5.32
N LEU A 145 8.91 -1.77 -4.38
CA LEU A 145 8.83 -0.96 -3.17
C LEU A 145 9.21 -1.70 -1.88
N SER A 146 9.92 -2.84 -1.97
CA SER A 146 10.33 -3.60 -0.78
C SER A 146 11.21 -2.80 0.20
N HIS A 147 11.92 -1.77 -0.27
CA HIS A 147 12.69 -0.86 0.56
C HIS A 147 11.81 -0.03 1.52
N THR A 148 10.53 0.20 1.20
CA THR A 148 9.60 0.94 2.08
C THR A 148 9.28 0.20 3.38
N ILE A 149 9.60 -1.10 3.44
CA ILE A 149 9.52 -1.90 4.67
C ILE A 149 10.89 -2.23 5.24
N GLY A 150 11.92 -2.40 4.41
CA GLY A 150 13.27 -2.75 4.82
C GLY A 150 14.11 -1.59 5.38
N CYS A 151 13.94 -0.38 4.83
CA CYS A 151 14.73 0.79 5.19
C CYS A 151 14.19 1.64 6.37
N PRO A 152 12.88 1.75 6.65
CA PRO A 152 12.39 2.61 7.71
C PRO A 152 12.98 2.36 9.10
N PRO A 153 13.25 1.12 9.54
CA PRO A 153 13.96 0.91 10.80
C PRO A 153 15.36 1.57 10.80
N ILE A 154 16.08 1.51 9.66
CA ILE A 154 17.39 2.15 9.49
C ILE A 154 17.27 3.67 9.58
N VAL A 155 16.28 4.26 8.86
CA VAL A 155 16.00 5.71 8.92
C VAL A 155 15.72 6.16 10.35
N ASN A 156 14.86 5.41 11.07
CA ASN A 156 14.32 5.84 12.35
C ASN A 156 15.33 5.71 13.50
N VAL A 157 16.13 4.64 13.53
CA VAL A 157 16.97 4.29 14.68
C VAL A 157 18.40 3.86 14.31
N GLY A 158 18.73 3.72 13.02
CA GLY A 158 20.09 3.36 12.57
C GLY A 158 21.12 4.42 12.89
N SER A 159 22.39 4.03 13.04
CA SER A 159 23.52 4.97 13.14
C SER A 159 23.65 5.77 11.83
N GLU A 160 24.23 6.95 11.92
CA GLU A 160 24.45 7.81 10.75
C GLU A 160 25.29 7.11 9.67
N ALA A 161 26.34 6.37 10.09
CA ALA A 161 27.17 5.56 9.19
C ALA A 161 26.34 4.49 8.44
N LEU A 162 25.40 3.83 9.14
CA LEU A 162 24.53 2.84 8.55
C LEU A 162 23.55 3.47 7.55
N LYS A 163 22.96 4.61 7.89
CA LYS A 163 22.06 5.36 6.99
C LYS A 163 22.78 5.77 5.70
N GLN A 164 23.96 6.37 5.81
CA GLN A 164 24.77 6.81 4.66
C GLN A 164 25.21 5.63 3.77
N ARG A 165 25.47 4.46 4.34
CA ARG A 165 25.87 3.27 3.60
C ARG A 165 24.70 2.65 2.83
N VAL A 166 23.49 2.63 3.41
CA VAL A 166 22.35 1.86 2.88
C VAL A 166 21.38 2.71 2.07
N LEU A 167 20.96 3.86 2.59
CA LEU A 167 19.85 4.60 2.00
C LEU A 167 20.17 5.17 0.61
N PRO A 168 21.28 5.88 0.37
CA PRO A 168 21.52 6.49 -0.93
C PRO A 168 21.53 5.49 -2.10
N PRO A 169 22.25 4.36 -2.06
CA PRO A 169 22.25 3.41 -3.18
C PRO A 169 20.90 2.71 -3.35
N VAL A 170 20.11 2.54 -2.28
CA VAL A 170 18.76 1.96 -2.38
C VAL A 170 17.81 2.97 -3.04
N LEU A 171 17.84 4.23 -2.62
CA LEU A 171 16.93 5.27 -3.16
C LEU A 171 17.26 5.65 -4.61
N ARG A 172 18.52 5.42 -5.06
CA ARG A 172 18.90 5.53 -6.49
C ARG A 172 18.58 4.26 -7.31
N GLY A 173 18.02 3.20 -6.69
CA GLY A 173 17.71 1.96 -7.38
C GLY A 173 18.94 1.13 -7.79
N GLU A 174 20.09 1.37 -7.19
CA GLU A 174 21.35 0.64 -7.40
C GLU A 174 21.41 -0.63 -6.54
N LYS A 175 20.78 -0.58 -5.37
CA LYS A 175 20.69 -1.65 -4.37
C LYS A 175 19.24 -1.89 -3.96
N ILE A 176 18.94 -3.11 -3.53
CA ILE A 176 17.61 -3.54 -3.13
C ILE A 176 17.63 -3.90 -1.65
N SER A 177 16.60 -3.46 -0.90
CA SER A 177 16.44 -3.76 0.52
C SER A 177 15.23 -4.64 0.77
N ALA A 178 15.37 -5.61 1.68
CA ALA A 178 14.31 -6.49 2.15
C ALA A 178 14.19 -6.48 3.67
N LEU A 179 13.03 -6.90 4.18
CA LEU A 179 12.76 -7.04 5.61
C LEU A 179 12.56 -8.51 5.98
N GLY A 180 13.39 -9.05 6.89
CA GLY A 180 13.37 -10.42 7.36
C GLY A 180 12.81 -10.54 8.77
N ILE A 181 11.48 -10.76 8.93
CA ILE A 181 10.83 -10.91 10.25
C ILE A 181 10.25 -12.31 10.42
N THR A 182 9.34 -12.71 9.51
CA THR A 182 8.56 -13.95 9.61
C THR A 182 9.45 -15.19 9.62
N GLU A 183 9.12 -16.13 10.48
CA GLU A 183 9.82 -17.42 10.61
C GLU A 183 8.88 -18.59 10.29
N PRO A 184 9.41 -19.79 9.96
CA PRO A 184 8.57 -20.98 9.81
C PRO A 184 7.74 -21.31 11.05
N SER A 185 8.21 -20.89 12.23
CA SER A 185 7.53 -21.08 13.51
C SER A 185 6.39 -20.11 13.79
N GLY A 186 6.28 -18.99 13.03
CA GLY A 186 5.21 -18.00 13.21
C GLY A 186 5.47 -16.67 12.52
N GLY A 187 4.37 -16.04 12.06
CA GLY A 187 4.37 -14.71 11.44
C GLY A 187 3.59 -13.68 12.23
N SER A 188 2.45 -14.07 12.84
CA SER A 188 1.60 -13.17 13.64
C SER A 188 2.22 -12.85 14.99
N ASP A 189 2.89 -13.81 15.61
CA ASP A 189 3.56 -13.69 16.93
C ASP A 189 5.05 -13.30 16.74
N VAL A 190 5.28 -12.09 16.26
CA VAL A 190 6.62 -11.54 16.01
C VAL A 190 7.46 -11.44 17.28
N ALA A 191 6.81 -11.32 18.46
CA ALA A 191 7.51 -11.24 19.73
C ALA A 191 8.22 -12.54 20.13
N ASN A 192 7.84 -13.68 19.54
CA ASN A 192 8.35 -15.02 19.86
C ASN A 192 9.26 -15.62 18.79
N LEU A 193 9.89 -14.78 17.97
CA LEU A 193 10.85 -15.24 16.94
C LEU A 193 12.01 -16.07 17.57
N LYS A 194 12.52 -17.04 16.79
CA LYS A 194 13.49 -18.05 17.22
C LYS A 194 14.89 -17.83 16.65
N THR A 195 15.05 -17.09 15.56
CA THR A 195 16.37 -16.75 15.00
C THR A 195 17.18 -16.01 16.05
N THR A 196 18.31 -16.55 16.46
CA THR A 196 19.17 -15.99 17.52
C THR A 196 20.34 -15.21 16.94
N ALA A 197 20.83 -14.23 17.69
CA ALA A 197 22.10 -13.58 17.45
C ALA A 197 22.84 -13.43 18.79
N ARG A 198 24.06 -13.98 18.85
CA ARG A 198 24.90 -13.89 20.05
C ARG A 198 26.13 -13.06 19.72
N ARG A 199 26.44 -12.10 20.56
CA ARG A 199 27.63 -11.28 20.41
C ARG A 199 28.89 -12.12 20.67
N ASP A 200 29.85 -12.03 19.75
CA ASP A 200 31.16 -12.66 19.79
C ASP A 200 32.21 -11.63 19.34
N GLY A 201 32.77 -10.92 20.33
CA GLY A 201 33.72 -9.82 20.08
C GLY A 201 33.08 -8.68 19.30
N ASP A 202 33.57 -8.44 18.11
CA ASP A 202 33.16 -7.40 17.15
C ASP A 202 32.07 -7.86 16.17
N HIS A 203 31.49 -9.05 16.36
CA HIS A 203 30.44 -9.62 15.52
C HIS A 203 29.26 -10.15 16.35
N TYR A 204 28.12 -10.27 15.68
CA TYR A 204 27.02 -11.15 16.08
C TYR A 204 27.09 -12.45 15.28
N VAL A 205 26.96 -13.59 15.92
CA VAL A 205 26.80 -14.90 15.29
C VAL A 205 25.33 -15.22 15.21
N VAL A 206 24.77 -15.20 13.99
CA VAL A 206 23.34 -15.39 13.71
C VAL A 206 23.06 -16.82 13.32
N ASN A 207 22.05 -17.44 13.96
CA ASN A 207 21.56 -18.79 13.66
C ASN A 207 20.03 -18.82 13.60
N GLY A 208 19.47 -19.42 12.54
CA GLY A 208 18.04 -19.56 12.36
C GLY A 208 17.59 -19.41 10.93
N SER A 209 16.31 -19.08 10.74
CA SER A 209 15.76 -18.92 9.39
C SER A 209 14.61 -17.91 9.37
N LYS A 210 14.39 -17.31 8.20
CA LYS A 210 13.24 -16.47 7.88
C LYS A 210 12.51 -17.04 6.68
N THR A 211 11.22 -16.78 6.56
CA THR A 211 10.41 -17.25 5.43
C THR A 211 9.49 -16.16 4.91
N PHE A 212 9.02 -16.32 3.66
CA PHE A 212 8.14 -15.39 2.95
C PHE A 212 8.75 -14.00 2.75
N ILE A 213 10.06 -13.91 2.56
CA ILE A 213 10.75 -12.63 2.45
C ILE A 213 10.67 -12.12 1.02
N THR A 214 9.89 -11.05 0.82
CA THR A 214 9.75 -10.33 -0.45
C THR A 214 11.09 -9.75 -0.87
N SER A 215 11.44 -9.87 -2.16
CA SER A 215 12.76 -9.54 -2.72
C SER A 215 13.90 -10.34 -2.09
N GLY A 216 13.61 -11.46 -1.42
CA GLY A 216 14.59 -12.23 -0.65
C GLY A 216 15.69 -12.87 -1.48
N MET A 217 15.50 -13.08 -2.79
CA MET A 217 16.53 -13.57 -3.71
C MET A 217 17.38 -12.44 -4.30
N ARG A 218 16.76 -11.28 -4.57
CA ARG A 218 17.41 -10.17 -5.29
C ARG A 218 17.99 -9.08 -4.40
N ALA A 219 17.53 -8.96 -3.14
CA ALA A 219 18.01 -7.92 -2.24
C ALA A 219 19.52 -7.99 -1.98
N ASP A 220 20.13 -6.82 -1.82
CA ASP A 220 21.50 -6.64 -1.39
C ASP A 220 21.60 -6.50 0.14
N PHE A 221 20.59 -5.86 0.73
CA PHE A 221 20.50 -5.55 2.15
C PHE A 221 19.25 -6.18 2.78
N TYR A 222 19.43 -6.82 3.92
CA TYR A 222 18.34 -7.45 4.67
C TYR A 222 18.31 -6.89 6.08
N THR A 223 17.25 -6.16 6.44
CA THR A 223 16.96 -5.78 7.83
C THR A 223 16.31 -6.98 8.51
N VAL A 224 17.03 -7.66 9.37
CA VAL A 224 16.63 -8.95 9.95
C VAL A 224 16.34 -8.83 11.43
N ALA A 225 15.15 -9.26 11.86
CA ALA A 225 14.80 -9.37 13.27
C ALA A 225 15.41 -10.63 13.88
N VAL A 226 16.12 -10.47 14.97
CA VAL A 226 16.84 -11.55 15.67
C VAL A 226 16.60 -11.47 17.17
N ARG A 227 16.78 -12.57 17.88
CA ARG A 227 16.73 -12.61 19.34
C ARG A 227 18.15 -12.51 19.92
N THR A 228 18.38 -11.43 20.63
CA THR A 228 19.62 -11.16 21.36
C THR A 228 19.43 -11.26 22.88
N GLY A 229 18.19 -11.12 23.37
CA GLY A 229 17.85 -11.14 24.79
C GLY A 229 16.85 -12.23 25.14
N GLY A 230 16.19 -12.05 26.27
CA GLY A 230 15.16 -12.95 26.82
C GLY A 230 13.91 -13.09 25.94
N PRO A 231 12.89 -13.82 26.41
CA PRO A 231 11.63 -14.01 25.69
C PRO A 231 10.84 -12.69 25.58
N GLY A 232 9.89 -12.68 24.62
CA GLY A 232 9.02 -11.53 24.39
C GLY A 232 9.65 -10.41 23.57
N PRO A 233 8.96 -9.25 23.44
CA PRO A 233 9.37 -8.15 22.57
C PRO A 233 10.68 -7.48 23.01
N GLY A 234 10.99 -7.47 24.32
CA GLY A 234 12.21 -6.88 24.88
C GLY A 234 13.49 -7.66 24.61
N GLY A 235 13.43 -8.81 23.93
CA GLY A 235 14.61 -9.57 23.54
C GLY A 235 14.91 -9.52 22.04
N VAL A 236 14.20 -8.69 21.28
CA VAL A 236 14.33 -8.59 19.81
C VAL A 236 15.24 -7.43 19.42
N SER A 237 16.21 -7.69 18.55
CA SER A 237 17.08 -6.72 17.91
C SER A 237 16.92 -6.76 16.40
N LEU A 238 17.43 -5.75 15.71
CA LEU A 238 17.50 -5.71 14.25
C LEU A 238 18.97 -5.67 13.82
N LEU A 239 19.32 -6.52 12.86
CA LEU A 239 20.63 -6.53 12.23
C LEU A 239 20.51 -6.28 10.73
N LEU A 240 21.38 -5.48 10.16
CA LEU A 240 21.57 -5.40 8.72
C LEU A 240 22.51 -6.56 8.30
N ILE A 241 21.99 -7.46 7.45
CA ILE A 241 22.78 -8.55 6.86
C ILE A 241 22.89 -8.28 5.36
N GLU A 242 24.10 -8.37 4.82
CA GLU A 242 24.35 -8.13 3.40
C GLU A 242 24.35 -9.44 2.62
N LYS A 243 23.94 -9.38 1.36
CA LYS A 243 24.04 -10.54 0.46
C LYS A 243 25.48 -10.99 0.33
N GLY A 244 25.69 -12.30 0.42
CA GLY A 244 27.03 -12.88 0.35
C GLY A 244 27.77 -12.95 1.68
N THR A 245 27.19 -12.49 2.79
CA THR A 245 27.76 -12.72 4.13
C THR A 245 27.95 -14.22 4.36
N PRO A 246 29.14 -14.67 4.79
CA PRO A 246 29.38 -16.10 5.06
C PRO A 246 28.37 -16.66 6.07
N GLY A 247 27.83 -17.86 5.77
CA GLY A 247 26.76 -18.46 6.58
C GLY A 247 25.34 -17.95 6.29
N PHE A 248 25.17 -17.04 5.31
CA PHE A 248 23.86 -16.59 4.85
C PHE A 248 23.54 -17.18 3.49
N THR A 249 22.38 -17.88 3.37
CA THR A 249 21.89 -18.46 2.12
C THR A 249 20.40 -18.21 1.93
N GLN A 250 19.94 -18.25 0.67
CA GLN A 250 18.53 -18.02 0.30
C GLN A 250 18.03 -19.13 -0.61
N THR A 251 16.72 -19.44 -0.50
CA THR A 251 16.03 -20.39 -1.38
C THR A 251 14.71 -19.78 -1.87
N PRO A 252 14.41 -19.82 -3.19
CA PRO A 252 13.18 -19.26 -3.71
C PRO A 252 11.96 -20.07 -3.27
N LEU A 253 10.83 -19.38 -3.06
CA LEU A 253 9.55 -19.97 -2.71
C LEU A 253 8.55 -19.81 -3.87
N ARG A 254 7.88 -20.90 -4.26
CA ARG A 254 6.78 -20.85 -5.23
C ARG A 254 5.49 -20.38 -4.56
N LYS A 255 4.72 -19.55 -5.25
CA LYS A 255 3.55 -18.86 -4.72
C LYS A 255 2.32 -19.01 -5.60
N MET A 256 1.14 -18.80 -5.03
CA MET A 256 -0.12 -18.73 -5.75
C MET A 256 -0.22 -17.52 -6.68
N GLY A 257 0.30 -16.37 -6.27
CA GLY A 257 0.30 -15.09 -6.99
C GLY A 257 1.57 -14.30 -6.73
N TRP A 258 1.63 -13.04 -7.24
CA TRP A 258 2.84 -12.21 -7.21
C TRP A 258 4.03 -12.89 -7.88
N TRP A 259 3.81 -13.54 -9.00
CA TRP A 259 4.86 -14.37 -9.60
C TRP A 259 6.07 -13.53 -10.03
N CYS A 260 5.86 -12.33 -10.61
CA CYS A 260 6.98 -11.44 -10.98
C CYS A 260 7.78 -10.87 -9.80
N SER A 261 7.33 -11.08 -8.56
CA SER A 261 8.06 -10.79 -7.33
C SER A 261 8.75 -12.04 -6.83
N ASP A 262 10.07 -12.00 -6.61
CA ASP A 262 10.73 -13.09 -5.90
C ASP A 262 10.38 -13.06 -4.40
N THR A 263 10.28 -14.24 -3.84
CA THR A 263 10.06 -14.44 -2.40
C THR A 263 10.94 -15.60 -1.95
N ALA A 264 11.63 -15.46 -0.82
CA ALA A 264 12.60 -16.44 -0.37
C ALA A 264 12.40 -16.89 1.07
N ALA A 265 12.91 -18.09 1.36
CA ALA A 265 13.37 -18.47 2.68
C ALA A 265 14.85 -18.07 2.83
N LEU A 266 15.20 -17.53 4.00
CA LEU A 266 16.54 -17.13 4.37
C LEU A 266 17.06 -18.05 5.46
N TYR A 267 18.32 -18.45 5.38
CA TYR A 267 18.95 -19.34 6.34
C TYR A 267 20.26 -18.72 6.84
N PHE A 268 20.45 -18.80 8.16
CA PHE A 268 21.63 -18.31 8.85
C PHE A 268 22.26 -19.47 9.63
N ASP A 269 23.46 -19.82 9.24
CA ASP A 269 24.27 -20.86 9.89
C ASP A 269 25.63 -20.27 10.29
N HIS A 270 25.78 -19.96 11.57
CA HIS A 270 26.95 -19.27 12.11
C HIS A 270 27.30 -18.00 11.32
N CYS A 271 26.26 -17.30 10.83
CA CYS A 271 26.42 -16.10 10.01
C CYS A 271 27.01 -14.96 10.85
N ARG A 272 28.22 -14.52 10.51
CA ARG A 272 28.96 -13.49 11.24
C ARG A 272 28.60 -12.10 10.71
N VAL A 273 27.93 -11.32 11.53
CA VAL A 273 27.45 -9.96 11.20
C VAL A 273 28.18 -8.95 12.08
N PRO A 274 28.89 -7.95 11.51
CA PRO A 274 29.60 -6.93 12.29
C PRO A 274 28.70 -6.20 13.28
N VAL A 275 29.22 -5.81 14.44
CA VAL A 275 28.42 -5.11 15.47
C VAL A 275 27.92 -3.75 15.01
N GLU A 276 28.63 -3.08 14.09
CA GLU A 276 28.19 -1.82 13.47
C GLU A 276 26.94 -1.97 12.59
N ASN A 277 26.56 -3.21 12.22
CA ASN A 277 25.34 -3.53 11.52
C ASN A 277 24.11 -3.66 12.43
N LEU A 278 24.24 -3.40 13.72
CA LEU A 278 23.11 -3.29 14.63
C LEU A 278 22.26 -2.06 14.26
N VAL A 279 20.99 -2.28 13.96
CA VAL A 279 20.04 -1.22 13.64
C VAL A 279 19.38 -0.72 14.92
N GLY A 280 19.86 0.41 15.42
CA GLY A 280 19.41 1.01 16.67
C GLY A 280 20.10 0.44 17.90
N VAL A 281 19.34 0.12 18.92
CA VAL A 281 19.82 -0.37 20.22
C VAL A 281 19.45 -1.84 20.39
N GLU A 282 20.38 -2.64 20.92
CA GLU A 282 20.15 -4.06 21.21
C GLU A 282 18.91 -4.22 22.12
N ASN A 283 18.10 -5.23 21.81
CA ASN A 283 16.83 -5.54 22.50
C ASN A 283 15.71 -4.49 22.34
N GLN A 284 15.86 -3.49 21.43
CA GLN A 284 14.80 -2.51 21.13
C GLN A 284 14.26 -2.62 19.70
N GLY A 285 14.62 -3.66 18.97
CA GLY A 285 14.24 -3.85 17.55
C GLY A 285 12.74 -4.00 17.34
N PHE A 286 12.00 -4.64 18.28
CA PHE A 286 10.55 -4.79 18.18
C PHE A 286 9.83 -3.43 18.08
N LYS A 287 10.22 -2.47 18.91
CA LYS A 287 9.63 -1.12 18.89
C LYS A 287 9.90 -0.39 17.55
N ALA A 288 11.09 -0.58 16.98
CA ALA A 288 11.45 0.01 15.69
C ALA A 288 10.62 -0.58 14.55
N ILE A 289 10.34 -1.89 14.57
CA ILE A 289 9.45 -2.55 13.60
C ILE A 289 8.03 -1.99 13.70
N MET A 290 7.45 -1.95 14.91
CA MET A 290 6.06 -1.54 15.13
C MET A 290 5.79 -0.10 14.66
N LYS A 291 6.76 0.80 14.77
CA LYS A 291 6.62 2.21 14.37
C LYS A 291 6.31 2.37 12.88
N ASN A 292 6.78 1.47 12.03
CA ASN A 292 6.58 1.53 10.58
C ASN A 292 5.24 0.94 10.11
N PHE A 293 4.64 0.03 10.86
CA PHE A 293 3.52 -0.78 10.38
C PHE A 293 2.26 0.02 10.02
N ASN A 294 2.02 1.18 10.61
CA ASN A 294 0.85 1.99 10.28
C ASN A 294 0.93 2.54 8.85
N ARG A 295 2.09 3.11 8.45
CA ARG A 295 2.29 3.57 7.07
C ARG A 295 2.25 2.42 6.07
N GLU A 296 2.84 1.29 6.40
CA GLU A 296 2.79 0.07 5.59
C GLU A 296 1.34 -0.41 5.37
N ARG A 297 0.50 -0.43 6.42
CA ARG A 297 -0.90 -0.84 6.31
C ARG A 297 -1.73 0.11 5.45
N ILE A 298 -1.49 1.42 5.53
CA ILE A 298 -2.11 2.42 4.63
C ILE A 298 -1.70 2.15 3.18
N PHE A 299 -0.42 1.90 2.92
CA PHE A 299 0.08 1.57 1.58
C PHE A 299 -0.54 0.27 1.04
N LEU A 300 -0.60 -0.79 1.85
CA LEU A 300 -1.26 -2.05 1.47
C LEU A 300 -2.76 -1.84 1.18
N ALA A 301 -3.45 -1.04 1.99
CA ALA A 301 -4.86 -0.70 1.76
C ALA A 301 -5.05 0.10 0.46
N ALA A 302 -4.16 1.06 0.18
CA ALA A 302 -4.18 1.81 -1.07
C ALA A 302 -3.95 0.90 -2.29
N GLY A 303 -2.96 0.01 -2.23
CA GLY A 303 -2.71 -0.98 -3.29
C GLY A 303 -3.91 -1.89 -3.53
N ALA A 304 -4.49 -2.44 -2.44
CA ALA A 304 -5.66 -3.32 -2.53
C ALA A 304 -6.87 -2.59 -3.14
N ASN A 305 -7.14 -1.33 -2.73
CA ASN A 305 -8.23 -0.54 -3.31
C ASN A 305 -7.94 -0.16 -4.78
N GLY A 306 -6.67 0.10 -5.12
CA GLY A 306 -6.23 0.32 -6.50
C GLY A 306 -6.52 -0.89 -7.40
N PHE A 307 -6.19 -2.10 -6.96
CA PHE A 307 -6.51 -3.34 -7.68
C PHE A 307 -8.01 -3.62 -7.76
N ALA A 308 -8.77 -3.31 -6.71
CA ALA A 308 -10.23 -3.40 -6.74
C ALA A 308 -10.84 -2.48 -7.81
N ARG A 309 -10.32 -1.25 -7.95
CA ARG A 309 -10.71 -0.31 -9.01
C ARG A 309 -10.35 -0.84 -10.39
N VAL A 310 -9.16 -1.41 -10.58
CA VAL A 310 -8.80 -2.05 -11.85
C VAL A 310 -9.79 -3.16 -12.21
N CYS A 311 -10.17 -4.01 -11.25
CA CYS A 311 -11.19 -5.05 -11.47
C CYS A 311 -12.55 -4.47 -11.88
N LEU A 312 -12.98 -3.38 -11.27
CA LEU A 312 -14.21 -2.68 -11.64
C LEU A 312 -14.13 -2.11 -13.06
N ASP A 313 -13.03 -1.43 -13.41
CA ASP A 313 -12.83 -0.82 -14.71
C ASP A 313 -12.81 -1.88 -15.83
N GLU A 314 -12.07 -2.97 -15.66
CA GLU A 314 -12.00 -4.09 -16.61
C GLU A 314 -13.37 -4.79 -16.74
N ALA A 315 -14.07 -5.04 -15.63
CA ALA A 315 -15.41 -5.63 -15.66
C ALA A 315 -16.44 -4.75 -16.36
N LEU A 316 -16.37 -3.43 -16.15
CA LEU A 316 -17.24 -2.46 -16.81
C LEU A 316 -16.96 -2.40 -18.33
N ALA A 317 -15.67 -2.33 -18.72
CA ALA A 317 -15.26 -2.33 -20.12
C ALA A 317 -15.74 -3.60 -20.83
N TRP A 318 -15.45 -4.76 -20.25
CA TRP A 318 -15.90 -6.05 -20.77
C TRP A 318 -17.42 -6.13 -20.91
N SER A 319 -18.18 -5.69 -19.89
CA SER A 319 -19.64 -5.75 -19.91
C SER A 319 -20.26 -4.86 -21.00
N ARG A 320 -19.61 -3.77 -21.39
CA ARG A 320 -20.04 -2.88 -22.49
C ARG A 320 -19.76 -3.45 -23.87
N GLU A 321 -18.79 -4.34 -24.01
CA GLU A 321 -18.38 -4.92 -25.28
C GLU A 321 -19.01 -6.29 -25.50
N ARG A 322 -19.11 -7.13 -24.48
CA ARG A 322 -19.56 -8.51 -24.56
C ARG A 322 -21.01 -8.61 -24.99
N GLU A 323 -21.25 -9.24 -26.13
CA GLU A 323 -22.59 -9.55 -26.65
C GLU A 323 -23.14 -10.85 -26.05
N MET A 324 -24.43 -10.85 -25.68
CA MET A 324 -25.17 -12.02 -25.22
C MET A 324 -26.69 -11.80 -25.34
N PHE A 325 -27.41 -12.84 -25.68
CA PHE A 325 -28.89 -12.87 -25.78
C PHE A 325 -29.48 -11.69 -26.56
N GLY A 326 -28.82 -11.24 -27.64
CA GLY A 326 -29.29 -10.17 -28.51
C GLY A 326 -29.03 -8.73 -28.00
N GLY A 327 -28.27 -8.57 -26.93
CA GLY A 327 -27.84 -7.30 -26.38
C GLY A 327 -26.42 -7.36 -25.83
N LYS A 328 -26.07 -6.42 -24.97
CA LYS A 328 -24.78 -6.39 -24.28
C LYS A 328 -24.92 -6.96 -22.87
N LEU A 329 -23.81 -7.47 -22.31
CA LEU A 329 -23.78 -7.95 -20.93
C LEU A 329 -24.21 -6.87 -19.93
N ILE A 330 -23.87 -5.60 -20.16
CA ILE A 330 -24.26 -4.47 -19.33
C ILE A 330 -25.78 -4.24 -19.31
N ASP A 331 -26.53 -4.70 -20.33
CA ASP A 331 -27.98 -4.55 -20.40
C ASP A 331 -28.69 -5.44 -19.38
N GLN A 332 -28.01 -6.45 -18.85
CA GLN A 332 -28.55 -7.31 -17.81
C GLN A 332 -28.55 -6.61 -16.45
N GLN A 333 -29.71 -6.63 -15.77
CA GLN A 333 -29.87 -5.98 -14.47
C GLN A 333 -28.86 -6.51 -13.43
N VAL A 334 -28.64 -7.81 -13.38
CA VAL A 334 -27.69 -8.45 -12.44
C VAL A 334 -26.26 -7.96 -12.65
N THR A 335 -25.84 -7.69 -13.89
CA THR A 335 -24.53 -7.13 -14.21
C THR A 335 -24.37 -5.73 -13.62
N ARG A 336 -25.39 -4.87 -13.82
CA ARG A 336 -25.41 -3.51 -13.26
C ARG A 336 -25.38 -3.52 -11.73
N HIS A 337 -26.10 -4.45 -11.08
CA HIS A 337 -26.07 -4.59 -9.62
C HIS A 337 -24.69 -4.98 -9.12
N LYS A 338 -24.02 -5.96 -9.75
CA LYS A 338 -22.65 -6.36 -9.40
C LYS A 338 -21.66 -5.19 -9.56
N LEU A 339 -21.72 -4.46 -10.66
CA LEU A 339 -20.87 -3.28 -10.89
C LEU A 339 -21.14 -2.16 -9.87
N ALA A 340 -22.40 -1.96 -9.50
CA ALA A 340 -22.78 -0.97 -8.47
C ALA A 340 -22.24 -1.37 -7.08
N ASP A 341 -22.32 -2.66 -6.71
CA ASP A 341 -21.77 -3.16 -5.45
C ASP A 341 -20.23 -3.06 -5.41
N MET A 342 -19.55 -3.35 -6.52
CA MET A 342 -18.11 -3.15 -6.65
C MET A 342 -17.75 -1.67 -6.46
N ALA A 343 -18.43 -0.76 -7.16
CA ALA A 343 -18.22 0.67 -7.06
C ALA A 343 -18.44 1.20 -5.64
N MET A 344 -19.53 0.79 -4.99
CA MET A 344 -19.86 1.17 -3.61
C MET A 344 -18.71 0.81 -2.65
N ARG A 345 -18.19 -0.41 -2.74
CA ARG A 345 -17.09 -0.89 -1.88
C ARG A 345 -15.80 -0.13 -2.14
N VAL A 346 -15.44 0.09 -3.40
CA VAL A 346 -14.24 0.84 -3.80
C VAL A 346 -14.30 2.27 -3.28
N GLU A 347 -15.43 2.96 -3.46
CA GLU A 347 -15.59 4.36 -3.02
C GLU A 347 -15.62 4.48 -1.49
N ALA A 348 -16.29 3.57 -0.78
CA ALA A 348 -16.29 3.55 0.68
C ALA A 348 -14.88 3.33 1.25
N THR A 349 -14.11 2.42 0.65
CA THR A 349 -12.71 2.16 1.03
C THR A 349 -11.84 3.37 0.73
N GLN A 350 -12.04 4.03 -0.42
CA GLN A 350 -11.30 5.24 -0.79
C GLN A 350 -11.53 6.38 0.21
N ALA A 351 -12.78 6.61 0.58
CA ALA A 351 -13.13 7.66 1.53
C ALA A 351 -12.49 7.43 2.92
N MET A 352 -12.48 6.18 3.38
CA MET A 352 -11.82 5.81 4.64
C MET A 352 -10.30 5.96 4.55
N LEU A 353 -9.70 5.56 3.43
CA LEU A 353 -8.26 5.68 3.17
C LEU A 353 -7.80 7.14 3.22
N GLU A 354 -8.51 8.03 2.53
CA GLU A 354 -8.18 9.45 2.47
C GLU A 354 -8.35 10.14 3.84
N LEU A 355 -9.42 9.82 4.56
CA LEU A 355 -9.65 10.34 5.91
C LEU A 355 -8.51 9.95 6.85
N LEU A 356 -8.08 8.68 6.83
CA LEU A 356 -7.02 8.20 7.72
C LEU A 356 -5.65 8.72 7.31
N ALA A 357 -5.38 8.86 6.01
CA ALA A 357 -4.16 9.52 5.53
C ALA A 357 -4.10 10.97 6.01
N TRP A 358 -5.19 11.71 5.90
CA TRP A 358 -5.26 13.08 6.39
C TRP A 358 -5.03 13.16 7.91
N ARG A 359 -5.68 12.30 8.72
CA ARG A 359 -5.47 12.26 10.18
C ARG A 359 -4.00 12.01 10.53
N VAL A 360 -3.35 11.07 9.85
CA VAL A 360 -1.92 10.77 10.08
C VAL A 360 -1.04 11.94 9.70
N GLU A 361 -1.31 12.64 8.61
CA GLU A 361 -0.57 13.86 8.21
C GLU A 361 -0.80 15.03 9.19
N GLN A 362 -1.89 15.03 9.95
CA GLN A 362 -2.11 15.97 11.05
C GLN A 362 -1.44 15.52 12.38
N GLY A 363 -0.68 14.43 12.38
CA GLY A 363 0.04 13.92 13.55
C GLY A 363 -0.75 12.95 14.43
N ASP A 364 -1.95 12.53 14.00
CA ASP A 364 -2.74 11.50 14.69
C ASP A 364 -2.18 10.10 14.45
N THR A 365 -2.47 9.18 15.37
CA THR A 365 -2.04 7.78 15.29
C THR A 365 -3.23 6.82 15.43
N PRO A 366 -4.16 6.80 14.46
CA PRO A 366 -5.40 6.02 14.52
C PRO A 366 -5.16 4.53 14.23
N VAL A 367 -4.43 3.84 15.10
CA VAL A 367 -3.96 2.45 14.87
C VAL A 367 -5.12 1.48 14.66
N GLY A 368 -6.18 1.59 15.46
CA GLY A 368 -7.35 0.73 15.37
C GLY A 368 -8.05 0.87 14.02
N GLU A 369 -8.31 2.09 13.62
CA GLU A 369 -9.00 2.41 12.36
C GLU A 369 -8.15 2.06 11.14
N ILE A 370 -6.81 2.20 11.21
CA ILE A 370 -5.89 1.75 10.15
C ILE A 370 -5.95 0.22 9.99
N CYS A 371 -6.07 -0.53 11.09
CA CYS A 371 -6.26 -1.98 11.02
C CYS A 371 -7.61 -2.35 10.35
N LEU A 372 -8.68 -1.63 10.67
CA LEU A 372 -9.99 -1.81 10.02
C LEU A 372 -9.94 -1.44 8.54
N LEU A 373 -9.28 -0.33 8.18
CA LEU A 373 -9.07 0.07 6.80
C LEU A 373 -8.35 -1.02 6.00
N LYS A 374 -7.25 -1.59 6.54
CA LYS A 374 -6.52 -2.67 5.88
C LYS A 374 -7.42 -3.85 5.57
N ASN A 375 -8.24 -4.28 6.52
CA ASN A 375 -9.19 -5.37 6.32
C ASN A 375 -10.30 -5.02 5.31
N GLN A 376 -10.88 -3.82 5.43
CA GLN A 376 -11.89 -3.32 4.48
C GLN A 376 -11.35 -3.34 3.05
N ALA A 377 -10.13 -2.84 2.83
CA ALA A 377 -9.51 -2.76 1.51
C ALA A 377 -9.22 -4.16 0.92
N THR A 378 -8.69 -5.08 1.71
CA THR A 378 -8.40 -6.44 1.24
C THR A 378 -9.65 -7.25 0.92
N GLN A 379 -10.73 -7.06 1.70
CA GLN A 379 -12.03 -7.67 1.42
C GLN A 379 -12.70 -7.05 0.18
N THR A 380 -12.58 -5.73 0.00
CA THR A 380 -13.03 -5.05 -1.21
C THR A 380 -12.30 -5.58 -2.45
N MET A 381 -10.97 -5.73 -2.39
CA MET A 381 -10.18 -6.32 -3.47
C MET A 381 -10.63 -7.74 -3.80
N ALA A 382 -10.81 -8.59 -2.78
CA ALA A 382 -11.23 -9.97 -2.97
C ALA A 382 -12.62 -10.07 -3.62
N TYR A 383 -13.56 -9.26 -3.17
CA TYR A 383 -14.91 -9.17 -3.75
C TYR A 383 -14.86 -8.71 -5.21
N CYS A 384 -14.18 -7.59 -5.50
CA CYS A 384 -14.09 -7.03 -6.83
C CYS A 384 -13.37 -7.97 -7.81
N ALA A 385 -12.30 -8.64 -7.39
CA ALA A 385 -11.59 -9.60 -8.22
C ALA A 385 -12.46 -10.81 -8.57
N SER A 386 -13.20 -11.36 -7.59
CA SER A 386 -14.11 -12.46 -7.80
C SER A 386 -15.24 -12.11 -8.78
N GLU A 387 -15.89 -10.95 -8.59
CA GLU A 387 -16.97 -10.51 -9.47
C GLU A 387 -16.47 -10.16 -10.88
N ALA A 388 -15.27 -9.58 -11.01
CA ALA A 388 -14.68 -9.27 -12.30
C ALA A 388 -14.37 -10.54 -13.09
N VAL A 389 -13.75 -11.55 -12.48
CA VAL A 389 -13.52 -12.87 -13.12
C VAL A 389 -14.84 -13.50 -13.54
N GLN A 390 -15.86 -13.46 -12.67
CA GLN A 390 -17.19 -14.01 -12.97
C GLN A 390 -17.86 -13.31 -14.17
N LEU A 391 -17.77 -11.97 -14.26
CA LEU A 391 -18.32 -11.19 -15.37
C LEU A 391 -17.60 -11.46 -16.69
N HIS A 392 -16.27 -11.71 -16.64
CA HIS A 392 -15.50 -12.10 -17.82
C HIS A 392 -15.82 -13.55 -18.30
N GLY A 393 -16.40 -14.38 -17.41
CA GLY A 393 -16.69 -15.77 -17.72
C GLY A 393 -15.41 -16.56 -18.05
N GLY A 394 -15.44 -17.42 -19.08
CA GLY A 394 -14.29 -18.22 -19.47
C GLY A 394 -13.02 -17.40 -19.80
N ALA A 395 -13.17 -16.21 -20.34
CA ALA A 395 -12.04 -15.31 -20.61
C ALA A 395 -11.32 -14.88 -19.31
N GLY A 396 -12.07 -14.64 -18.22
CA GLY A 396 -11.52 -14.28 -16.93
C GLY A 396 -10.75 -15.39 -16.22
N PHE A 397 -10.84 -16.63 -16.70
CA PHE A 397 -10.11 -17.77 -16.17
C PHE A 397 -8.76 -18.00 -16.89
N MET A 398 -8.53 -17.30 -18.00
CA MET A 398 -7.34 -17.49 -18.82
C MET A 398 -6.17 -16.62 -18.32
N ARG A 399 -4.97 -17.20 -18.26
CA ARG A 399 -3.73 -16.48 -17.92
C ARG A 399 -3.48 -15.32 -18.89
N GLY A 400 -2.87 -14.24 -18.40
CA GLY A 400 -2.60 -13.02 -19.18
C GLY A 400 -3.72 -11.99 -19.13
N VAL A 401 -4.86 -12.31 -18.48
CA VAL A 401 -5.93 -11.34 -18.24
C VAL A 401 -5.72 -10.69 -16.85
N LYS A 402 -5.81 -9.36 -16.77
CA LYS A 402 -5.55 -8.63 -15.51
C LYS A 402 -6.40 -9.12 -14.34
N VAL A 403 -7.69 -9.36 -14.57
CA VAL A 403 -8.61 -9.80 -13.51
C VAL A 403 -8.27 -11.18 -12.97
N GLU A 404 -7.78 -12.10 -13.81
CA GLU A 404 -7.29 -13.42 -13.42
C GLU A 404 -6.05 -13.27 -12.51
N ARG A 405 -5.09 -12.44 -12.92
CA ARG A 405 -3.86 -12.20 -12.15
C ARG A 405 -4.18 -11.59 -10.79
N ILE A 406 -5.01 -10.55 -10.74
CA ILE A 406 -5.43 -9.93 -9.49
C ILE A 406 -6.15 -10.94 -8.61
N TYR A 407 -7.02 -11.80 -9.17
CA TYR A 407 -7.73 -12.85 -8.41
C TYR A 407 -6.78 -13.84 -7.73
N ARG A 408 -5.69 -14.25 -8.38
CA ARG A 408 -4.65 -15.08 -7.75
C ARG A 408 -3.92 -14.37 -6.60
N GLU A 409 -3.89 -13.05 -6.62
CA GLU A 409 -3.10 -12.22 -5.74
C GLU A 409 -3.85 -11.67 -4.53
N VAL A 410 -5.20 -11.78 -4.49
CA VAL A 410 -5.99 -11.19 -3.41
C VAL A 410 -5.61 -11.74 -2.03
N LYS A 411 -5.27 -13.03 -1.94
CA LYS A 411 -5.08 -13.70 -0.66
C LYS A 411 -3.84 -13.23 0.10
N VAL A 412 -2.77 -12.88 -0.59
CA VAL A 412 -1.56 -12.40 0.06
C VAL A 412 -1.78 -11.07 0.78
N ASN A 413 -2.64 -10.19 0.24
CA ASN A 413 -2.99 -8.91 0.88
C ASN A 413 -3.79 -9.12 2.19
N ALA A 414 -4.62 -10.15 2.27
CA ALA A 414 -5.34 -10.49 3.50
C ALA A 414 -4.41 -11.04 4.61
N ILE A 415 -3.25 -11.62 4.23
CA ILE A 415 -2.29 -12.27 5.13
C ILE A 415 -1.13 -11.31 5.48
N GLY A 416 -0.51 -10.68 4.49
CA GLY A 416 0.65 -9.81 4.65
C GLY A 416 0.32 -8.51 5.40
N GLY A 417 1.32 -7.93 6.09
CA GLY A 417 1.13 -6.71 6.90
C GLY A 417 0.26 -6.90 8.15
N GLY A 418 0.00 -8.15 8.52
CA GLY A 418 -0.88 -8.63 9.60
C GLY A 418 -2.16 -9.27 9.05
N ALA A 419 -2.37 -10.55 9.41
CA ALA A 419 -3.56 -11.29 9.01
C ALA A 419 -4.85 -10.58 9.48
N GLU A 420 -5.95 -10.76 8.76
CA GLU A 420 -7.22 -10.07 9.04
C GLU A 420 -7.69 -10.27 10.48
N GLU A 421 -7.48 -11.46 11.04
CA GLU A 421 -7.84 -11.81 12.43
C GLU A 421 -7.02 -10.99 13.42
N VAL A 422 -5.70 -10.91 13.21
CA VAL A 422 -4.80 -10.12 14.06
C VAL A 422 -5.14 -8.62 13.96
N MET A 423 -5.52 -8.15 12.76
CA MET A 423 -5.94 -6.76 12.59
C MET A 423 -7.24 -6.46 13.31
N ARG A 424 -8.22 -7.38 13.31
CA ARG A 424 -9.47 -7.23 14.06
C ARG A 424 -9.21 -7.21 15.58
N ASP A 425 -8.38 -8.11 16.06
CA ASP A 425 -8.03 -8.18 17.50
C ASP A 425 -7.30 -6.90 17.96
N LEU A 426 -6.32 -6.45 17.17
CA LEU A 426 -5.62 -5.21 17.46
C LEU A 426 -6.55 -3.99 17.41
N ALA A 427 -7.44 -3.92 16.43
CA ALA A 427 -8.43 -2.85 16.32
C ALA A 427 -9.38 -2.85 17.54
N ALA A 428 -9.92 -4.01 17.91
CA ALA A 428 -10.82 -4.13 19.05
C ALA A 428 -10.16 -3.67 20.37
N ARG A 429 -8.88 -4.00 20.55
CA ARG A 429 -8.08 -3.55 21.69
C ARG A 429 -7.85 -2.03 21.66
N GLN A 430 -7.46 -1.49 20.52
CA GLN A 430 -7.18 -0.05 20.38
C GLN A 430 -8.44 0.83 20.50
N LEU A 431 -9.59 0.30 20.11
CA LEU A 431 -10.90 0.97 20.22
C LEU A 431 -11.58 0.74 21.58
N GLY A 432 -10.92 0.02 22.50
CA GLY A 432 -11.43 -0.17 23.86
C GLY A 432 -12.62 -1.13 23.97
N PHE A 433 -12.77 -2.09 23.03
CA PHE A 433 -13.89 -3.06 23.08
C PHE A 433 -13.71 -4.09 24.21
N TYR A 434 -12.49 -4.27 24.70
CA TYR A 434 -12.17 -5.07 25.88
C TYR A 434 -10.90 -4.54 26.56
N ALA A 435 -10.75 -4.83 27.86
CA ALA A 435 -9.63 -4.39 28.67
C ALA A 435 -8.35 -5.23 28.41
#